data_f88f8e81f9dda493ee4929b8e8e7d83a
#
_entry.id   f88f8e81f9dda493ee4929b8e8e7d83a
#
_cell.length_a   1.000
_cell.length_b   1.000
_cell.length_c   1.000
_cell.angle_alpha   90.00
_cell.angle_beta   90.00
_cell.angle_gamma   90.00
#
_symmetry.space_group_name_H-M   'P 1'
#
loop_
_entity.id
_entity.type
_entity.pdbx_description
1 polymer ?
#
loop_
_entity_poly.entity_id
_entity_poly.type
_entity_poly.pdbx_seq_one_letter_code
_entity_poly.pdbx_strand_id
1 'polypeptide(L)'
;MNKPVWPGCVSCDEKYLDYLVSNNIYLLPWSSQARGFFVQQDLFPKFIHGANPTLEEEIRVWHSKDNLDRRKRCFELAEKLNCTPIELALAYVINRNENIFPLVGPRNLFESESCMQALRINLTQEEIHFLMEG
;
A
#
# COMPACT_ATOMS: atom_id res chain seq x y z
N MET A 1 1.23 -3.45 -7.38
CA MET A 1 1.66 -3.20 -5.99
C MET A 1 2.28 -4.46 -5.39
N ASN A 2 2.85 -4.39 -4.16
CA ASN A 2 3.56 -5.53 -3.57
C ASN A 2 2.78 -6.83 -3.69
N LYS A 3 3.50 -7.91 -4.08
CA LYS A 3 2.97 -9.28 -4.07
C LYS A 3 3.56 -10.01 -2.86
N PRO A 4 2.89 -10.01 -1.71
CA PRO A 4 3.42 -10.66 -0.51
C PRO A 4 3.50 -12.16 -0.71
N VAL A 5 4.59 -12.76 -0.24
CA VAL A 5 4.79 -14.23 -0.30
C VAL A 5 4.51 -14.82 1.09
N TRP A 6 3.27 -14.68 1.55
CA TRP A 6 2.81 -15.33 2.76
C TRP A 6 2.25 -16.71 2.42
N PRO A 7 2.65 -17.77 3.11
CA PRO A 7 2.07 -19.08 2.92
C PRO A 7 0.54 -19.05 3.14
N GLY A 8 -0.22 -19.56 2.18
CA GLY A 8 -1.68 -19.60 2.24
C GLY A 8 -2.42 -18.30 1.95
N CYS A 9 -1.71 -17.20 1.63
CA CYS A 9 -2.34 -15.95 1.20
C CYS A 9 -2.48 -15.88 -0.32
N VAL A 10 -3.58 -15.31 -0.77
CA VAL A 10 -3.84 -15.02 -2.17
C VAL A 10 -3.70 -13.52 -2.40
N SER A 11 -2.90 -13.15 -3.39
CA SER A 11 -2.83 -11.76 -3.87
C SER A 11 -3.94 -11.52 -4.88
N CYS A 12 -4.68 -10.44 -4.73
CA CYS A 12 -5.66 -10.01 -5.70
C CYS A 12 -4.93 -9.50 -6.95
N ASP A 13 -4.98 -10.26 -8.04
CA ASP A 13 -4.52 -9.84 -9.36
C ASP A 13 -5.65 -9.16 -10.15
N GLU A 14 -5.35 -8.67 -11.36
CA GLU A 14 -6.34 -7.97 -12.20
C GLU A 14 -7.55 -8.86 -12.52
N LYS A 15 -7.32 -10.12 -12.85
CA LYS A 15 -8.41 -11.04 -13.19
C LYS A 15 -9.34 -11.28 -11.99
N TYR A 16 -8.75 -11.38 -10.81
CA TYR A 16 -9.53 -11.55 -9.59
C TYR A 16 -10.30 -10.28 -9.26
N LEU A 17 -9.68 -9.11 -9.41
CA LEU A 17 -10.37 -7.84 -9.24
C LEU A 17 -11.51 -7.67 -10.25
N ASP A 18 -11.30 -7.95 -11.53
CA ASP A 18 -12.33 -7.90 -12.56
C ASP A 18 -13.53 -8.80 -12.23
N TYR A 19 -13.24 -10.01 -11.73
CA TYR A 19 -14.30 -10.92 -11.27
C TYR A 19 -15.12 -10.33 -10.12
N LEU A 20 -14.46 -9.76 -9.10
CA LEU A 20 -15.12 -9.15 -7.95
C LEU A 20 -16.02 -7.98 -8.39
N VAL A 21 -15.46 -7.09 -9.22
CA VAL A 21 -16.17 -5.91 -9.74
C VAL A 21 -17.38 -6.32 -10.58
N SER A 22 -17.19 -7.25 -11.52
CA SER A 22 -18.27 -7.73 -12.41
C SER A 22 -19.43 -8.41 -11.66
N ASN A 23 -19.16 -8.93 -10.47
CA ASN A 23 -20.17 -9.56 -9.61
C ASN A 23 -20.62 -8.66 -8.45
N ASN A 24 -20.24 -7.38 -8.45
CA ASN A 24 -20.54 -6.42 -7.38
C ASN A 24 -20.15 -6.91 -5.98
N ILE A 25 -18.97 -7.54 -5.88
CA ILE A 25 -18.40 -8.05 -4.63
C ILE A 25 -17.39 -7.04 -4.09
N TYR A 26 -17.52 -6.67 -2.83
CA TYR A 26 -16.60 -5.76 -2.16
C TYR A 26 -15.33 -6.48 -1.69
N LEU A 27 -14.18 -5.84 -1.87
CA LEU A 27 -12.89 -6.32 -1.42
C LEU A 27 -12.41 -5.53 -0.20
N LEU A 28 -12.09 -6.24 0.88
CA LEU A 28 -11.51 -5.69 2.09
C LEU A 28 -10.05 -6.19 2.24
N PRO A 29 -9.09 -5.60 1.50
CA PRO A 29 -7.71 -6.05 1.56
C PRO A 29 -7.08 -5.70 2.92
N TRP A 30 -6.38 -6.67 3.51
CA TRP A 30 -5.58 -6.48 4.71
C TRP A 30 -4.13 -6.14 4.35
N SER A 31 -3.37 -5.60 5.31
CA SER A 31 -1.99 -5.12 5.09
C SER A 31 -1.87 -4.11 3.94
N SER A 32 -2.87 -3.26 3.78
CA SER A 32 -2.98 -2.30 2.67
C SER A 32 -1.79 -1.33 2.56
N GLN A 33 -1.08 -1.11 3.66
CA GLN A 33 0.14 -0.28 3.73
C GLN A 33 1.42 -1.13 3.85
N ALA A 34 1.36 -2.43 3.52
CA ALA A 34 2.51 -3.35 3.51
C ALA A 34 3.33 -3.32 4.82
N ARG A 35 2.65 -3.21 5.97
CA ARG A 35 3.26 -3.16 7.31
C ARG A 35 4.36 -2.11 7.47
N GLY A 36 4.25 -0.98 6.80
CA GLY A 36 5.21 0.11 6.89
C GLY A 36 6.35 0.06 5.86
N PHE A 37 6.32 -0.87 4.90
CA PHE A 37 7.34 -0.97 3.84
C PHE A 37 7.55 0.36 3.07
N PHE A 38 6.53 1.21 2.99
CA PHE A 38 6.58 2.52 2.34
C PHE A 38 6.88 3.69 3.29
N VAL A 39 7.15 3.44 4.57
CA VAL A 39 7.51 4.51 5.51
C VAL A 39 8.89 5.08 5.16
N GLN A 40 9.01 6.41 5.20
CA GLN A 40 10.29 7.11 5.09
C GLN A 40 11.11 6.88 6.36
N GLN A 41 12.42 6.83 6.21
CA GLN A 41 13.32 6.47 7.32
C GLN A 41 13.26 7.46 8.50
N ASP A 42 13.09 8.72 8.24
CA ASP A 42 12.93 9.79 9.23
C ASP A 42 11.59 9.72 9.99
N LEU A 43 10.55 9.15 9.35
CA LEU A 43 9.23 8.93 9.96
C LEU A 43 9.12 7.59 10.67
N PHE A 44 10.06 6.68 10.46
CA PHE A 44 10.04 5.32 11.00
C PHE A 44 9.78 5.26 12.52
N PRO A 45 10.41 6.09 13.37
CA PRO A 45 10.13 6.08 14.81
C PRO A 45 8.69 6.42 15.19
N LYS A 46 7.95 7.13 14.32
CA LYS A 46 6.54 7.50 14.56
C LYS A 46 5.56 6.40 14.21
N PHE A 47 5.94 5.50 13.28
CA PHE A 47 5.11 4.41 12.79
C PHE A 47 5.37 3.07 13.49
N ILE A 48 6.52 2.89 14.12
CA ILE A 48 6.90 1.60 14.70
C ILE A 48 6.79 1.64 16.22
N HIS A 49 5.60 1.30 16.70
CA HIS A 49 5.40 0.96 18.09
C HIS A 49 4.74 -0.43 18.19
N GLY A 50 5.52 -1.45 18.53
CA GLY A 50 5.09 -2.83 18.75
C GLY A 50 5.23 -3.75 17.53
N ALA A 51 5.21 -5.03 17.76
CA ALA A 51 5.37 -6.18 16.85
C ALA A 51 5.89 -5.85 15.44
N ASN A 52 7.17 -5.49 15.36
CA ASN A 52 7.85 -5.49 14.07
C ASN A 52 7.84 -6.92 13.54
N PRO A 53 7.54 -7.14 12.23
CA PRO A 53 8.00 -8.37 11.60
C PRO A 53 9.49 -8.47 11.85
N THR A 54 10.01 -9.67 12.06
CA THR A 54 11.46 -9.83 12.11
C THR A 54 12.03 -9.30 10.79
N LEU A 55 13.23 -8.73 10.82
CA LEU A 55 13.88 -8.24 9.60
C LEU A 55 13.88 -9.32 8.50
N GLU A 56 14.02 -10.58 8.87
CA GLU A 56 13.95 -11.72 7.95
C GLU A 56 12.58 -11.86 7.28
N GLU A 57 11.49 -11.70 8.02
CA GLU A 57 10.13 -11.73 7.45
C GLU A 57 9.89 -10.55 6.52
N GLU A 58 10.33 -9.36 6.87
CA GLU A 58 10.21 -8.18 6.05
C GLU A 58 10.97 -8.35 4.72
N ILE A 59 12.21 -8.80 4.77
CA ILE A 59 13.03 -9.10 3.58
C ILE A 59 12.35 -10.17 2.72
N ARG A 60 11.92 -11.26 3.32
CA ARG A 60 11.29 -12.36 2.60
C ARG A 60 9.99 -11.95 1.89
N VAL A 61 9.18 -11.10 2.52
CA VAL A 61 7.84 -10.76 2.03
C VAL A 61 7.87 -9.57 1.07
N TRP A 62 8.68 -8.55 1.37
CA TRP A 62 8.57 -7.26 0.69
C TRP A 62 9.76 -6.91 -0.20
N HIS A 63 10.97 -7.45 0.03
CA HIS A 63 12.19 -7.03 -0.64
C HIS A 63 12.48 -7.76 -1.95
N SER A 64 11.45 -8.15 -2.72
CA SER A 64 11.70 -8.56 -4.11
C SER A 64 12.17 -7.37 -4.94
N LYS A 65 12.91 -7.63 -6.04
CA LYS A 65 13.35 -6.57 -6.95
C LYS A 65 12.17 -5.71 -7.41
N ASP A 66 11.09 -6.33 -7.86
CA ASP A 66 9.89 -5.62 -8.33
C ASP A 66 9.28 -4.73 -7.25
N ASN A 67 9.24 -5.20 -6.01
CA ASN A 67 8.69 -4.42 -4.90
C ASN A 67 9.59 -3.24 -4.54
N LEU A 68 10.91 -3.40 -4.60
CA LEU A 68 11.87 -2.31 -4.38
C LEU A 68 11.74 -1.25 -5.48
N ASP A 69 11.58 -1.66 -6.74
CA ASP A 69 11.35 -0.76 -7.86
C ASP A 69 10.03 0.00 -7.69
N ARG A 70 8.95 -0.67 -7.27
CA ARG A 70 7.66 -0.03 -6.93
C ARG A 70 7.78 0.93 -5.76
N ARG A 71 8.55 0.57 -4.73
CA ARG A 71 8.82 1.46 -3.60
C ARG A 71 9.49 2.75 -4.08
N LYS A 72 10.51 2.64 -4.93
CA LYS A 72 11.20 3.79 -5.52
C LYS A 72 10.21 4.70 -6.26
N ARG A 73 9.41 4.16 -7.16
CA ARG A 73 8.38 4.93 -7.88
C ARG A 73 7.36 5.58 -6.94
N CYS A 74 6.97 4.89 -5.87
CA CYS A 74 6.08 5.44 -4.86
C CYS A 74 6.70 6.66 -4.17
N PHE A 75 8.00 6.64 -3.86
CA PHE A 75 8.70 7.78 -3.28
C PHE A 75 8.78 8.96 -4.27
N GLU A 76 9.12 8.69 -5.52
CA GLU A 76 9.18 9.70 -6.59
C GLU A 76 7.83 10.39 -6.83
N LEU A 77 6.74 9.63 -6.86
CA LEU A 77 5.42 10.20 -7.06
C LEU A 77 4.89 10.92 -5.83
N ALA A 78 5.18 10.40 -4.63
CA ALA A 78 4.78 11.03 -3.38
C ALA A 78 5.39 12.44 -3.23
N GLU A 79 6.65 12.61 -3.62
CA GLU A 79 7.31 13.92 -3.66
C GLU A 79 6.59 14.89 -4.61
N LYS A 80 6.23 14.43 -5.81
CA LYS A 80 5.47 15.23 -6.80
C LYS A 80 4.09 15.65 -6.30
N LEU A 81 3.40 14.75 -5.57
CA LEU A 81 2.06 14.99 -5.05
C LEU A 81 2.06 15.65 -3.67
N ASN A 82 3.23 15.97 -3.11
CA ASN A 82 3.41 16.57 -1.79
C ASN A 82 2.70 15.78 -0.67
N CYS A 83 2.86 14.45 -0.69
CA CYS A 83 2.36 13.54 0.33
C CYS A 83 3.47 12.57 0.78
N THR A 84 3.21 11.80 1.82
CA THR A 84 4.16 10.77 2.24
C THR A 84 3.97 9.48 1.42
N PRO A 85 5.05 8.69 1.18
CA PRO A 85 4.93 7.44 0.42
C PRO A 85 3.96 6.43 1.07
N ILE A 86 3.81 6.44 2.39
CA ILE A 86 2.87 5.53 3.07
C ILE A 86 1.40 5.97 2.84
N GLU A 87 1.13 7.26 2.76
CA GLU A 87 -0.18 7.80 2.37
C GLU A 87 -0.49 7.45 0.92
N LEU A 88 0.49 7.65 0.03
CA LEU A 88 0.34 7.30 -1.38
C LEU A 88 0.11 5.80 -1.59
N ALA A 89 0.79 4.94 -0.83
CA ALA A 89 0.59 3.50 -0.90
C ALA A 89 -0.84 3.10 -0.51
N LEU A 90 -1.44 3.74 0.49
CA LEU A 90 -2.84 3.53 0.85
C LEU A 90 -3.78 4.12 -0.18
N ALA A 91 -3.52 5.34 -0.65
CA ALA A 91 -4.28 5.99 -1.71
C ALA A 91 -4.33 5.14 -2.99
N TYR A 92 -3.21 4.51 -3.37
CA TYR A 92 -3.18 3.59 -4.50
C TYR A 92 -4.22 2.46 -4.34
N VAL A 93 -4.33 1.84 -3.16
CA VAL A 93 -5.31 0.76 -2.94
C VAL A 93 -6.73 1.30 -3.05
N ILE A 94 -7.01 2.47 -2.49
CA ILE A 94 -8.32 3.12 -2.52
C ILE A 94 -8.74 3.49 -3.96
N ASN A 95 -7.80 4.01 -4.75
CA ASN A 95 -8.08 4.51 -6.10
C ASN A 95 -8.11 3.40 -7.17
N ARG A 96 -7.90 2.13 -6.79
CA ARG A 96 -7.95 1.02 -7.75
C ARG A 96 -9.37 0.72 -8.24
N ASN A 97 -10.35 0.78 -7.36
CA ASN A 97 -11.75 0.57 -7.69
C ASN A 97 -12.66 1.00 -6.52
N GLU A 98 -13.88 1.44 -6.83
CA GLU A 98 -14.87 1.86 -5.83
C GLU A 98 -15.35 0.73 -4.89
N ASN A 99 -15.17 -0.54 -5.28
CA ASN A 99 -15.52 -1.70 -4.47
C ASN A 99 -14.38 -2.15 -3.51
N ILE A 100 -13.30 -1.37 -3.39
CA ILE A 100 -12.17 -1.71 -2.53
C ILE A 100 -12.17 -0.84 -1.27
N PHE A 101 -12.26 -1.49 -0.12
CA PHE A 101 -12.25 -0.88 1.21
C PHE A 101 -11.07 -1.40 2.04
N PRO A 102 -9.89 -0.75 1.96
CA PRO A 102 -8.71 -1.24 2.64
C PRO A 102 -8.88 -1.25 4.16
N LEU A 103 -8.50 -2.36 4.79
CA LEU A 103 -8.43 -2.46 6.24
C LEU A 103 -7.14 -1.79 6.72
N VAL A 104 -7.28 -0.84 7.64
CA VAL A 104 -6.17 -0.14 8.28
C VAL A 104 -6.19 -0.38 9.79
N GLY A 105 -5.02 -0.40 10.41
CA GLY A 105 -4.87 -0.64 11.85
C GLY A 105 -3.90 0.37 12.46
N PRO A 106 -4.26 1.67 12.52
CA PRO A 106 -3.41 2.68 13.14
C PRO A 106 -3.26 2.40 14.63
N ARG A 107 -2.06 2.61 15.18
CA ARG A 107 -1.72 2.36 16.59
C ARG A 107 -1.62 3.63 17.41
N ASN A 108 -1.57 4.79 16.74
CA ASN A 108 -1.50 6.09 17.36
C ASN A 108 -2.21 7.13 16.49
N LEU A 109 -2.34 8.36 17.02
CA LEU A 109 -3.03 9.45 16.33
C LEU A 109 -2.33 9.82 15.01
N PHE A 110 -1.00 9.84 14.99
CA PHE A 110 -0.23 10.18 13.80
C PHE A 110 -0.50 9.19 12.64
N GLU A 111 -0.52 7.89 12.91
CA GLU A 111 -0.89 6.88 11.91
C GLU A 111 -2.35 7.03 11.46
N SER A 112 -3.27 7.37 12.37
CA SER A 112 -4.67 7.62 12.02
C SER A 112 -4.81 8.84 11.10
N GLU A 113 -4.14 9.93 11.42
CA GLU A 113 -4.13 11.13 10.59
C GLU A 113 -3.55 10.85 9.20
N SER A 114 -2.44 10.12 9.12
CA SER A 114 -1.84 9.69 7.86
C SER A 114 -2.82 8.84 7.02
N CYS A 115 -3.54 7.90 7.62
CA CYS A 115 -4.58 7.15 6.93
C CYS A 115 -5.70 8.05 6.38
N MET A 116 -6.09 9.08 7.13
CA MET A 116 -7.11 10.04 6.69
C MET A 116 -6.62 10.97 5.57
N GLN A 117 -5.32 11.33 5.56
CA GLN A 117 -4.74 12.09 4.46
C GLN A 117 -4.76 11.30 3.14
N ALA A 118 -4.54 10.00 3.19
CA ALA A 118 -4.61 9.14 2.01
C ALA A 118 -5.97 9.20 1.27
N LEU A 119 -7.07 9.45 1.99
CA LEU A 119 -8.41 9.61 1.39
C LEU A 119 -8.55 10.87 0.53
N ARG A 120 -7.63 11.82 0.66
CA ARG A 120 -7.65 13.09 -0.10
C ARG A 120 -6.81 13.03 -1.37
N ILE A 121 -6.06 11.93 -1.57
CA ILE A 121 -5.21 11.73 -2.72
C ILE A 121 -6.01 11.02 -3.80
N ASN A 122 -6.27 11.74 -4.90
CA ASN A 122 -6.92 11.19 -6.08
C ASN A 122 -5.85 10.92 -7.14
N LEU A 123 -5.72 9.67 -7.54
CA LEU A 123 -4.74 9.23 -8.53
C LEU A 123 -5.38 9.10 -9.91
N THR A 124 -4.70 9.61 -10.93
CA THR A 124 -5.04 9.35 -12.33
C THR A 124 -4.70 7.92 -12.71
N GLN A 125 -5.27 7.43 -13.81
CA GLN A 125 -4.94 6.10 -14.34
C GLN A 125 -3.47 5.98 -14.74
N GLU A 126 -2.87 7.08 -15.21
CA GLU A 126 -1.45 7.15 -15.56
C GLU A 126 -0.57 7.00 -14.31
N GLU A 127 -0.92 7.65 -13.21
CA GLU A 127 -0.21 7.53 -11.94
C GLU A 127 -0.34 6.14 -11.32
N ILE A 128 -1.53 5.54 -11.41
CA ILE A 128 -1.76 4.15 -11.00
C ILE A 128 -0.89 3.21 -11.84
N HIS A 129 -0.86 3.38 -13.15
CA HIS A 129 -0.02 2.58 -14.05
C HIS A 129 1.47 2.77 -13.73
N PHE A 130 1.93 4.01 -13.57
CA PHE A 130 3.31 4.31 -13.17
C PHE A 130 3.72 3.59 -11.88
N LEU A 131 2.85 3.57 -10.88
CA LEU A 131 3.13 2.85 -9.62
C LEU A 131 3.24 1.33 -9.82
N MET A 132 2.52 0.77 -10.78
CA MET A 132 2.52 -0.68 -11.06
C MET A 132 3.69 -1.13 -11.92
N GLU A 133 3.88 -0.49 -13.04
CA GLU A 133 4.74 -0.98 -14.13
C GLU A 133 5.97 -0.08 -14.40
N GLY A 134 5.86 1.21 -14.11
CA GLY A 134 6.90 2.21 -14.40
C GLY A 134 6.75 2.88 -15.74
#